data_746da9422030e981c7eb156b118c8db1
#
_entry.id   746da9422030e981c7eb156b118c8db1
#
_cell.length_a   1.000
_cell.length_b   1.000
_cell.length_c   1.000
_cell.angle_alpha   90.00
_cell.angle_beta   90.00
_cell.angle_gamma   90.00
#
_symmetry.space_group_name_H-M   'P 1'
#
loop_
_entity.id
_entity.type
_entity.pdbx_description
1 polymer ?
#
loop_
_entity_poly.entity_id
_entity_poly.type
_entity_poly.pdbx_seq_one_letter_code
_entity_poly.pdbx_strand_id
1 'polypeptide(L)'
;KKNGVEDEPPVFLHVQGHEAEWRHEDGWPLARAKSTTFKVSDDLTLGDAAGKGKTVYDSDPTVGAESIAWDPWSSGLAQSRPWDQSRDDAQSLAITGERLDEALDVLGAATATLDLDATAPVTVSVKLADVAPNGRSTLITMGWKEIGAGKSVFDVALRPTAYRLAPGHRLRLSVALADFPRIWPNENATITL
;
A
#
# COMPACT_ATOMS: atom_id res chain seq x y z
N LYS A 1 -37.75 14.25 14.77
CA LYS A 1 -37.28 13.79 16.09
C LYS A 1 -35.77 13.89 16.05
N LYS A 2 -35.17 14.84 16.81
CA LYS A 2 -33.70 14.90 16.97
C LYS A 2 -33.28 13.66 17.73
N ASN A 3 -32.27 12.95 17.23
CA ASN A 3 -31.77 11.71 17.82
C ASN A 3 -30.37 11.87 18.46
N GLY A 4 -29.81 13.09 18.45
CA GLY A 4 -28.53 13.43 19.04
C GLY A 4 -27.33 13.24 18.09
N VAL A 5 -27.54 12.70 16.90
CA VAL A 5 -26.43 12.51 15.91
C VAL A 5 -25.83 13.84 15.46
N GLU A 6 -26.64 14.91 15.48
CA GLU A 6 -26.19 16.25 15.12
C GLU A 6 -25.18 16.85 16.12
N ASP A 7 -25.11 16.28 17.32
CA ASP A 7 -24.21 16.73 18.40
C ASP A 7 -22.93 15.86 18.47
N GLU A 8 -22.85 14.78 17.67
CA GLU A 8 -21.65 13.95 17.59
C GLU A 8 -20.54 14.62 16.77
N PRO A 9 -19.26 14.34 17.06
CA PRO A 9 -18.15 14.78 16.22
C PRO A 9 -18.34 14.32 14.76
N PRO A 10 -17.98 15.13 13.76
CA PRO A 10 -18.36 14.93 12.35
C PRO A 10 -17.72 13.70 11.70
N VAL A 11 -16.66 13.15 12.29
CA VAL A 11 -15.97 11.99 11.76
C VAL A 11 -15.91 10.87 12.79
N PHE A 12 -16.35 9.69 12.39
CA PHE A 12 -16.22 8.46 13.17
C PHE A 12 -15.52 7.42 12.31
N LEU A 13 -14.32 6.98 12.72
CA LEU A 13 -13.49 6.09 11.94
C LEU A 13 -12.97 4.91 12.76
N HIS A 14 -12.68 3.82 12.07
CA HIS A 14 -12.02 2.64 12.63
C HIS A 14 -10.55 2.63 12.23
N VAL A 15 -9.65 2.76 13.21
CA VAL A 15 -8.23 2.54 13.03
C VAL A 15 -7.96 1.05 13.10
N GLN A 16 -7.45 0.48 12.01
CA GLN A 16 -7.11 -0.94 11.88
C GLN A 16 -5.67 -1.19 12.39
N GLY A 17 -5.28 -2.46 12.49
CA GLY A 17 -3.92 -2.87 12.84
C GLY A 17 -3.70 -2.99 14.34
N HIS A 18 -2.57 -2.45 14.82
CA HIS A 18 -2.20 -2.52 16.24
C HIS A 18 -3.17 -1.71 17.11
N GLU A 19 -3.67 -2.32 18.18
CA GLU A 19 -4.64 -1.70 19.08
C GLU A 19 -5.83 -1.07 18.33
N ALA A 20 -6.42 -1.86 17.43
CA ALA A 20 -7.54 -1.41 16.59
C ALA A 20 -8.66 -0.82 17.43
N GLU A 21 -9.13 0.38 17.05
CA GLU A 21 -10.13 1.12 17.80
C GLU A 21 -11.08 1.91 16.91
N TRP A 22 -12.29 2.15 17.42
CA TRP A 22 -13.20 3.15 16.87
C TRP A 22 -12.99 4.46 17.61
N ARG A 23 -12.85 5.56 16.87
CA ARG A 23 -12.70 6.88 17.48
C ARG A 23 -13.40 7.99 16.71
N HIS A 24 -13.82 9.00 17.43
CA HIS A 24 -14.33 10.23 16.87
C HIS A 24 -13.20 11.22 16.59
N GLU A 25 -13.39 12.04 15.55
CA GLU A 25 -12.47 13.11 15.18
C GLU A 25 -13.26 14.39 14.88
N ASP A 26 -12.68 15.54 15.18
CA ASP A 26 -13.35 16.84 15.04
C ASP A 26 -13.47 17.32 13.59
N GLY A 27 -12.83 16.65 12.65
CA GLY A 27 -12.89 16.99 11.23
C GLY A 27 -11.94 16.16 10.36
N TRP A 28 -12.09 16.33 9.06
CA TRP A 28 -11.23 15.71 8.06
C TRP A 28 -10.82 16.75 6.99
N PRO A 29 -9.56 16.85 6.54
CA PRO A 29 -8.38 16.12 7.06
C PRO A 29 -8.09 16.42 8.53
N LEU A 30 -7.43 15.46 9.23
CA LEU A 30 -7.10 15.63 10.65
C LEU A 30 -6.08 16.76 10.81
N ALA A 31 -6.40 17.76 11.64
CA ALA A 31 -5.53 18.91 11.85
C ALA A 31 -4.16 18.53 12.47
N ARG A 32 -4.10 17.41 13.22
CA ARG A 32 -2.86 16.88 13.81
C ARG A 32 -2.04 16.01 12.86
N ALA A 33 -2.61 15.56 11.73
CA ALA A 33 -1.89 14.73 10.78
C ALA A 33 -0.77 15.53 10.13
N LYS A 34 0.43 14.93 10.10
CA LYS A 34 1.59 15.50 9.43
C LYS A 34 1.91 14.68 8.20
N SER A 35 2.19 15.35 7.09
CA SER A 35 2.72 14.68 5.91
C SER A 35 4.14 14.23 6.18
N THR A 36 4.42 12.93 5.97
CA THR A 36 5.75 12.34 6.04
C THR A 36 6.10 11.77 4.68
N THR A 37 7.28 12.09 4.18
CA THR A 37 7.79 11.57 2.90
C THR A 37 8.88 10.55 3.18
N PHE A 38 8.67 9.33 2.69
CA PHE A 38 9.71 8.30 2.62
C PHE A 38 10.32 8.28 1.23
N LYS A 39 11.61 8.01 1.16
CA LYS A 39 12.38 7.88 -0.09
C LYS A 39 12.96 6.48 -0.17
N VAL A 40 13.30 6.07 -1.38
CA VAL A 40 13.96 4.79 -1.64
C VAL A 40 15.46 5.04 -1.81
N SER A 41 16.26 4.34 -1.03
CA SER A 41 17.73 4.38 -1.11
C SER A 41 18.27 3.40 -2.15
N ASP A 42 19.59 3.46 -2.43
CA ASP A 42 20.24 2.59 -3.42
C ASP A 42 20.20 1.10 -3.06
N ASP A 43 20.07 0.76 -1.78
CA ASP A 43 19.92 -0.60 -1.27
C ASP A 43 18.46 -1.05 -1.13
N LEU A 44 17.52 -0.32 -1.75
CA LEU A 44 16.08 -0.56 -1.71
C LEU A 44 15.50 -0.51 -0.28
N THR A 45 16.00 0.38 0.56
CA THR A 45 15.43 0.66 1.86
C THR A 45 14.52 1.89 1.78
N LEU A 46 13.35 1.81 2.41
CA LEU A 46 12.41 2.92 2.53
C LEU A 46 12.76 3.76 3.76
N GLY A 47 13.12 5.03 3.56
CA GLY A 47 13.57 5.93 4.63
C GLY A 47 13.70 7.38 4.18
N ASP A 48 14.57 8.14 4.83
CA ASP A 48 14.77 9.57 4.55
C ASP A 48 15.76 9.84 3.40
N ALA A 49 16.65 8.90 3.14
CA ALA A 49 17.69 9.03 2.11
C ALA A 49 17.16 8.61 0.74
N ALA A 50 17.42 9.45 -0.28
CA ALA A 50 17.15 9.09 -1.68
C ALA A 50 18.38 8.45 -2.30
N GLY A 51 18.19 7.30 -2.98
CA GLY A 51 19.16 6.68 -3.85
C GLY A 51 19.15 7.28 -5.26
N LYS A 52 20.13 6.84 -6.06
CA LYS A 52 20.25 7.11 -7.50
C LYS A 52 20.43 5.82 -8.30
N GLY A 53 20.35 4.69 -7.60
CA GLY A 53 20.44 3.37 -8.19
C GLY A 53 19.27 3.08 -9.14
N LYS A 54 19.43 1.99 -9.88
CA LYS A 54 18.37 1.47 -10.75
C LYS A 54 18.13 0.02 -10.41
N THR A 55 16.88 -0.36 -10.34
CA THR A 55 16.46 -1.74 -10.10
C THR A 55 15.55 -2.19 -11.22
N VAL A 56 15.81 -3.39 -11.72
CA VAL A 56 14.99 -4.04 -12.74
C VAL A 56 14.02 -5.01 -12.08
N TYR A 57 12.76 -4.96 -12.47
CA TYR A 57 11.73 -5.89 -12.05
C TYR A 57 11.01 -6.45 -13.27
N ASP A 58 11.03 -7.78 -13.39
CA ASP A 58 10.28 -8.51 -14.39
C ASP A 58 8.89 -8.87 -13.85
N SER A 59 7.87 -8.75 -14.68
CA SER A 59 6.49 -9.06 -14.29
C SER A 59 6.35 -10.50 -13.81
N ASP A 60 5.81 -10.69 -12.61
CA ASP A 60 5.37 -12.00 -12.13
C ASP A 60 3.83 -12.06 -12.19
N PRO A 61 3.26 -12.93 -13.08
CA PRO A 61 1.81 -13.01 -13.26
C PRO A 61 1.08 -13.62 -12.06
N THR A 62 1.79 -14.18 -11.09
CA THR A 62 1.19 -14.85 -9.93
C THR A 62 0.90 -13.91 -8.77
N VAL A 63 1.36 -12.65 -8.85
CA VAL A 63 1.05 -11.63 -7.81
C VAL A 63 -0.46 -11.43 -7.72
N GLY A 64 -0.99 -11.56 -6.50
CA GLY A 64 -2.42 -11.49 -6.20
C GLY A 64 -3.17 -12.81 -6.33
N ALA A 65 -2.54 -13.89 -6.85
CA ALA A 65 -3.20 -15.18 -7.08
C ALA A 65 -3.69 -15.89 -5.80
N GLU A 66 -3.15 -15.52 -4.65
CA GLU A 66 -3.60 -16.00 -3.33
C GLU A 66 -4.91 -15.33 -2.86
N SER A 67 -5.46 -14.41 -3.62
CA SER A 67 -6.74 -13.76 -3.31
C SER A 67 -7.89 -14.78 -3.41
N ILE A 68 -8.45 -15.17 -2.26
CA ILE A 68 -9.45 -16.24 -2.16
C ILE A 68 -10.81 -15.82 -2.73
N ALA A 69 -11.13 -14.52 -2.64
CA ALA A 69 -12.39 -13.98 -3.14
C ALA A 69 -12.19 -12.56 -3.67
N TRP A 70 -12.44 -12.37 -4.93
CA TRP A 70 -12.29 -11.06 -5.59
C TRP A 70 -13.58 -10.24 -5.56
N ASP A 71 -14.72 -10.90 -5.39
CA ASP A 71 -16.02 -10.26 -5.32
C ASP A 71 -16.66 -10.49 -3.93
N PRO A 72 -16.65 -9.47 -3.06
CA PRO A 72 -17.25 -9.58 -1.74
C PRO A 72 -18.77 -9.78 -1.77
N TRP A 73 -19.43 -9.47 -2.89
CA TRP A 73 -20.88 -9.62 -3.04
C TRP A 73 -21.30 -11.04 -3.40
N SER A 74 -20.50 -11.73 -4.22
CA SER A 74 -20.79 -13.08 -4.68
C SER A 74 -20.43 -14.16 -3.67
N SER A 75 -19.41 -13.93 -2.84
CA SER A 75 -18.89 -14.93 -1.92
C SER A 75 -19.54 -14.90 -0.52
N GLY A 76 -20.27 -13.86 -0.18
CA GLY A 76 -20.77 -13.65 1.19
C GLY A 76 -19.68 -13.50 2.24
N LEU A 77 -18.41 -13.52 1.83
CA LEU A 77 -17.24 -13.36 2.65
C LEU A 77 -16.65 -11.99 2.35
N ALA A 78 -16.61 -11.11 3.32
CA ALA A 78 -16.02 -9.78 3.20
C ALA A 78 -14.48 -9.79 2.96
N GLN A 79 -13.93 -10.90 2.50
CA GLN A 79 -12.50 -11.16 2.40
C GLN A 79 -12.08 -11.33 0.94
N SER A 80 -12.03 -10.22 0.24
CA SER A 80 -11.52 -10.16 -1.14
C SER A 80 -10.01 -9.87 -1.23
N ARG A 81 -9.25 -10.04 -0.14
CA ARG A 81 -7.82 -9.70 -0.09
C ARG A 81 -7.05 -10.78 0.64
N PRO A 82 -5.86 -11.14 0.18
CA PRO A 82 -4.95 -11.90 1.00
C PRO A 82 -4.56 -11.01 2.20
N TRP A 83 -4.88 -11.48 3.39
CA TRP A 83 -4.47 -10.82 4.63
C TRP A 83 -2.95 -10.84 4.77
N ASP A 84 -2.33 -11.95 4.37
CA ASP A 84 -0.89 -12.11 4.35
C ASP A 84 -0.36 -11.85 2.93
N GLN A 85 0.43 -10.80 2.79
CA GLN A 85 1.04 -10.39 1.53
C GLN A 85 2.42 -11.02 1.32
N SER A 86 2.91 -11.85 2.25
CA SER A 86 4.31 -12.29 2.24
C SER A 86 4.70 -12.99 0.96
N ARG A 87 3.78 -13.76 0.34
CA ARG A 87 4.01 -14.42 -0.94
C ARG A 87 4.02 -13.44 -2.09
N ASP A 88 3.04 -12.55 -2.16
CA ASP A 88 2.97 -11.51 -3.19
C ASP A 88 4.17 -10.56 -3.11
N ASP A 89 4.60 -10.22 -1.90
CA ASP A 89 5.79 -9.39 -1.67
C ASP A 89 7.07 -10.03 -2.19
N ALA A 90 7.20 -11.38 -2.06
CA ALA A 90 8.35 -12.13 -2.58
C ALA A 90 8.41 -12.15 -4.12
N GLN A 91 7.28 -11.90 -4.77
CA GLN A 91 7.12 -11.86 -6.24
C GLN A 91 7.02 -10.42 -6.77
N SER A 92 7.12 -9.43 -5.89
CA SER A 92 7.04 -8.00 -6.20
C SER A 92 8.39 -7.33 -5.97
N LEU A 93 8.55 -6.13 -6.49
CA LEU A 93 9.64 -5.25 -6.05
C LEU A 93 9.27 -4.70 -4.67
N ALA A 94 9.74 -5.38 -3.62
CA ALA A 94 9.43 -5.07 -2.23
C ALA A 94 10.54 -4.21 -1.59
N ILE A 95 10.17 -3.01 -1.15
CA ILE A 95 11.04 -2.00 -0.57
C ILE A 95 10.62 -1.81 0.88
N THR A 96 11.48 -2.20 1.83
CA THR A 96 11.11 -2.27 3.25
C THR A 96 11.88 -1.22 4.05
N GLY A 97 11.17 -0.52 4.93
CA GLY A 97 11.74 0.49 5.81
C GLY A 97 12.43 -0.10 7.04
N GLU A 98 13.04 0.78 7.81
CA GLU A 98 13.62 0.44 9.10
C GLU A 98 12.55 -0.01 10.11
N ARG A 99 13.00 -0.66 11.17
CA ARG A 99 12.14 -1.04 12.27
C ARG A 99 11.63 0.22 12.98
N LEU A 100 10.33 0.27 13.21
CA LEU A 100 9.71 1.38 13.95
C LEU A 100 10.03 1.26 15.44
N ASP A 101 10.51 2.34 16.04
CA ASP A 101 10.71 2.43 17.49
C ASP A 101 9.40 2.68 18.23
N GLU A 102 8.49 3.41 17.58
CA GLU A 102 7.16 3.76 18.10
C GLU A 102 6.06 3.35 17.10
N ALA A 103 4.82 3.34 17.57
CA ALA A 103 3.68 3.09 16.68
C ALA A 103 3.54 4.20 15.62
N LEU A 104 3.22 3.81 14.39
CA LEU A 104 3.00 4.73 13.27
C LEU A 104 1.55 4.66 12.80
N ASP A 105 0.83 5.78 12.92
CA ASP A 105 -0.51 5.92 12.36
C ASP A 105 -0.45 6.38 10.89
N VAL A 106 -1.01 5.58 9.99
CA VAL A 106 -1.24 5.93 8.59
C VAL A 106 -2.69 6.35 8.43
N LEU A 107 -2.93 7.64 8.29
CA LEU A 107 -4.28 8.23 8.28
C LEU A 107 -4.47 9.08 7.03
N GLY A 108 -5.38 8.66 6.15
CA GLY A 108 -5.67 9.35 4.90
C GLY A 108 -5.18 8.61 3.66
N ALA A 109 -5.02 9.35 2.57
CA ALA A 109 -4.52 8.84 1.30
C ALA A 109 -3.02 9.08 1.20
N ALA A 110 -2.25 8.02 0.98
CA ALA A 110 -0.85 8.11 0.62
C ALA A 110 -0.70 8.23 -0.91
N THR A 111 0.42 8.76 -1.35
CA THR A 111 0.80 8.82 -2.77
C THR A 111 2.20 8.24 -2.93
N ALA A 112 2.37 7.37 -3.91
CA ALA A 112 3.69 6.90 -4.33
C ALA A 112 4.07 7.59 -5.64
N THR A 113 5.18 8.33 -5.66
CA THR A 113 5.76 8.90 -6.89
C THR A 113 6.82 7.93 -7.40
N LEU A 114 6.66 7.48 -8.64
CA LEU A 114 7.55 6.52 -9.29
C LEU A 114 8.19 7.16 -10.53
N ASP A 115 9.52 6.99 -10.68
CA ASP A 115 10.28 7.26 -11.92
C ASP A 115 10.71 5.93 -12.50
N LEU A 116 10.07 5.47 -13.55
CA LEU A 116 10.37 4.18 -14.13
C LEU A 116 10.34 4.20 -15.66
N ASP A 117 11.01 3.18 -16.24
CA ASP A 117 11.03 2.90 -17.67
C ASP A 117 10.40 1.53 -17.92
N ALA A 118 9.31 1.47 -18.68
CA ALA A 118 8.56 0.26 -18.96
C ALA A 118 8.78 -0.22 -20.40
N THR A 119 9.03 -1.51 -20.58
CA THR A 119 9.25 -2.08 -21.92
C THR A 119 7.98 -2.16 -22.78
N ALA A 120 6.80 -2.12 -22.15
CA ALA A 120 5.48 -2.16 -22.78
C ALA A 120 4.47 -1.34 -21.98
N PRO A 121 3.29 -1.00 -22.51
CA PRO A 121 2.20 -0.46 -21.71
C PRO A 121 1.83 -1.42 -20.57
N VAL A 122 1.75 -0.92 -19.35
CA VAL A 122 1.51 -1.73 -18.14
C VAL A 122 0.57 -1.04 -17.16
N THR A 123 -0.09 -1.84 -16.33
CA THR A 123 -0.73 -1.35 -15.10
C THR A 123 0.21 -1.62 -13.93
N VAL A 124 0.66 -0.55 -13.28
CA VAL A 124 1.51 -0.62 -12.10
C VAL A 124 0.65 -0.68 -10.85
N SER A 125 0.79 -1.76 -10.09
CA SER A 125 0.21 -1.91 -8.74
C SER A 125 1.19 -1.43 -7.69
N VAL A 126 0.69 -0.67 -6.72
CA VAL A 126 1.46 -0.22 -5.57
C VAL A 126 0.70 -0.57 -4.30
N LYS A 127 1.38 -1.23 -3.37
CA LYS A 127 0.81 -1.62 -2.07
C LYS A 127 1.67 -1.05 -0.93
N LEU A 128 1.02 -0.64 0.16
CA LEU A 128 1.67 -0.46 1.46
C LEU A 128 1.29 -1.63 2.36
N ALA A 129 2.27 -2.18 3.02
CA ALA A 129 2.09 -3.30 3.95
C ALA A 129 2.81 -3.06 5.28
N ASP A 130 2.26 -3.68 6.32
CA ASP A 130 2.80 -3.75 7.66
C ASP A 130 3.53 -5.08 7.84
N VAL A 131 4.85 -5.04 7.98
CA VAL A 131 5.69 -6.22 8.15
C VAL A 131 6.02 -6.42 9.62
N ALA A 132 5.44 -7.46 10.21
CA ALA A 132 5.67 -7.85 11.59
C ALA A 132 7.08 -8.46 11.79
N PRO A 133 7.60 -8.51 13.02
CA PRO A 133 8.93 -9.08 13.31
C PRO A 133 9.10 -10.54 12.89
N ASN A 134 8.01 -11.30 12.81
CA ASN A 134 8.01 -12.70 12.34
C ASN A 134 7.98 -12.84 10.80
N GLY A 135 8.02 -11.72 10.07
CA GLY A 135 7.99 -11.68 8.61
C GLY A 135 6.60 -11.66 7.97
N ARG A 136 5.52 -11.80 8.74
CA ARG A 136 4.17 -11.67 8.21
C ARG A 136 3.95 -10.25 7.69
N SER A 137 3.41 -10.15 6.47
CA SER A 137 3.13 -8.88 5.80
C SER A 137 1.63 -8.70 5.64
N THR A 138 1.09 -7.63 6.21
CA THR A 138 -0.36 -7.34 6.19
C THR A 138 -0.64 -6.12 5.33
N LEU A 139 -1.57 -6.23 4.39
CA LEU A 139 -1.95 -5.11 3.52
C LEU A 139 -2.55 -3.96 4.32
N ILE A 140 -1.98 -2.76 4.19
CA ILE A 140 -2.52 -1.51 4.73
C ILE A 140 -3.43 -0.84 3.70
N THR A 141 -2.90 -0.55 2.51
CA THR A 141 -3.62 0.09 1.41
C THR A 141 -2.94 -0.18 0.08
N MET A 142 -3.63 0.14 -1.00
CA MET A 142 -3.14 -0.06 -2.36
C MET A 142 -3.70 0.97 -3.33
N GLY A 143 -3.03 1.09 -4.47
CA GLY A 143 -3.47 1.84 -5.64
C GLY A 143 -2.85 1.27 -6.90
N TRP A 144 -3.27 1.77 -8.06
CA TRP A 144 -2.70 1.38 -9.35
C TRP A 144 -2.81 2.50 -10.35
N LYS A 145 -1.98 2.43 -11.39
CA LYS A 145 -2.01 3.34 -12.52
C LYS A 145 -1.58 2.65 -13.81
N GLU A 146 -2.30 2.91 -14.87
CA GLU A 146 -1.91 2.52 -16.22
C GLU A 146 -0.90 3.53 -16.79
N ILE A 147 0.15 3.03 -17.39
CA ILE A 147 1.20 3.83 -18.05
C ILE A 147 1.53 3.27 -19.44
N GLY A 148 2.02 4.13 -20.31
CA GLY A 148 2.57 3.71 -21.60
C GLY A 148 3.97 3.09 -21.47
N ALA A 149 4.48 2.55 -22.57
CA ALA A 149 5.88 2.15 -22.67
C ALA A 149 6.81 3.37 -22.62
N GLY A 150 8.05 3.14 -22.16
CA GLY A 150 9.10 4.15 -22.04
C GLY A 150 9.18 4.78 -20.67
N LYS A 151 10.06 5.78 -20.56
CA LYS A 151 10.34 6.46 -19.30
C LYS A 151 9.19 7.39 -18.90
N SER A 152 8.77 7.30 -17.65
CA SER A 152 7.67 8.08 -17.09
C SER A 152 7.86 8.36 -15.61
N VAL A 153 7.53 9.59 -15.19
CA VAL A 153 7.40 9.97 -13.77
C VAL A 153 5.93 10.23 -13.48
N PHE A 154 5.38 9.55 -12.50
CA PHE A 154 3.95 9.64 -12.21
C PHE A 154 3.64 9.32 -10.74
N ASP A 155 2.46 9.78 -10.34
CA ASP A 155 1.91 9.50 -9.02
C ASP A 155 0.88 8.38 -9.08
N VAL A 156 0.95 7.47 -8.11
CA VAL A 156 -0.08 6.48 -7.80
C VAL A 156 -0.75 6.87 -6.49
N ALA A 157 -2.00 7.29 -6.58
CA ALA A 157 -2.81 7.55 -5.39
C ALA A 157 -3.27 6.23 -4.75
N LEU A 158 -2.94 6.02 -3.49
CA LEU A 158 -3.40 4.88 -2.72
C LEU A 158 -4.77 5.17 -2.09
N ARG A 159 -5.54 4.14 -1.83
CA ARG A 159 -6.86 4.30 -1.20
C ARG A 159 -6.72 4.88 0.20
N PRO A 160 -7.60 5.81 0.61
CA PRO A 160 -7.61 6.31 1.98
C PRO A 160 -7.76 5.17 2.98
N THR A 161 -7.00 5.25 4.07
CA THR A 161 -7.02 4.25 5.14
C THR A 161 -6.85 4.91 6.50
N ALA A 162 -7.17 4.16 7.54
CA ALA A 162 -6.79 4.44 8.92
C ALA A 162 -6.19 3.16 9.48
N TYR A 163 -4.88 3.14 9.68
CA TYR A 163 -4.13 1.96 10.09
C TYR A 163 -3.00 2.34 11.04
N ARG A 164 -2.77 1.54 12.07
CA ARG A 164 -1.68 1.69 13.03
C ARG A 164 -0.71 0.53 12.92
N LEU A 165 0.55 0.83 12.59
CA LEU A 165 1.65 -0.14 12.70
C LEU A 165 2.15 -0.17 14.15
N ALA A 166 2.50 -1.37 14.63
CA ALA A 166 3.06 -1.55 15.97
C ALA A 166 4.54 -1.15 16.06
N PRO A 167 5.04 -0.79 17.25
CA PRO A 167 6.48 -0.75 17.48
C PRO A 167 7.16 -2.07 17.11
N GLY A 168 8.34 -2.01 16.53
CA GLY A 168 9.08 -3.17 16.06
C GLY A 168 8.67 -3.70 14.67
N HIS A 169 7.57 -3.21 14.10
CA HIS A 169 7.15 -3.48 12.73
C HIS A 169 7.91 -2.61 11.73
N ARG A 170 7.72 -2.87 10.44
CA ARG A 170 8.32 -2.13 9.33
C ARG A 170 7.27 -1.77 8.30
N LEU A 171 7.34 -0.56 7.76
CA LEU A 171 6.55 -0.19 6.59
C LEU A 171 7.20 -0.77 5.34
N ARG A 172 6.39 -1.36 4.45
CA ARG A 172 6.83 -1.86 3.15
C ARG A 172 6.02 -1.22 2.03
N LEU A 173 6.74 -0.83 0.98
CA LEU A 173 6.19 -0.48 -0.32
C LEU A 173 6.46 -1.65 -1.27
N SER A 174 5.42 -2.17 -1.93
CA SER A 174 5.55 -3.20 -2.95
C SER A 174 5.04 -2.67 -4.28
N VAL A 175 5.83 -2.86 -5.34
CA VAL A 175 5.49 -2.48 -6.72
C VAL A 175 5.45 -3.75 -7.57
N ALA A 176 4.38 -3.92 -8.33
CA ALA A 176 4.19 -5.06 -9.22
C ALA A 176 3.43 -4.68 -10.49
N LEU A 177 3.49 -5.54 -11.51
CA LEU A 177 2.77 -5.38 -12.78
C LEU A 177 1.56 -6.31 -12.88
N ALA A 178 1.16 -6.90 -11.76
CA ALA A 178 -0.03 -7.71 -11.57
C ALA A 178 -0.58 -7.52 -10.16
N ASP A 179 -1.86 -7.78 -9.98
CA ASP A 179 -2.54 -7.95 -8.69
C ASP A 179 -3.88 -8.66 -8.93
N PHE A 180 -3.79 -9.89 -9.40
CA PHE A 180 -4.97 -10.68 -9.76
C PHE A 180 -5.90 -10.89 -8.55
N PRO A 181 -7.21 -10.80 -8.73
CA PRO A 181 -7.94 -10.56 -9.98
C PRO A 181 -8.24 -9.08 -10.28
N ARG A 182 -7.72 -8.15 -9.49
CA ARG A 182 -7.98 -6.70 -9.65
C ARG A 182 -7.23 -6.12 -10.85
N ILE A 183 -5.99 -6.57 -11.05
CA ILE A 183 -5.13 -6.19 -12.18
C ILE A 183 -4.70 -7.48 -12.86
N TRP A 184 -5.09 -7.62 -14.13
CA TRP A 184 -4.64 -8.73 -14.96
C TRP A 184 -3.14 -8.67 -15.17
N PRO A 185 -2.46 -9.83 -15.17
CA PRO A 185 -1.03 -9.85 -15.40
C PRO A 185 -0.64 -9.21 -16.74
N ASN A 186 0.38 -8.38 -16.70
CA ASN A 186 1.04 -7.89 -17.90
C ASN A 186 2.18 -8.87 -18.21
N GLU A 187 1.91 -9.81 -19.12
CA GLU A 187 2.90 -10.80 -19.50
C GLU A 187 4.09 -10.15 -20.22
N ASN A 188 5.31 -10.59 -19.88
CA ASN A 188 6.55 -10.19 -20.52
C ASN A 188 6.88 -8.69 -20.46
N ALA A 189 6.42 -7.98 -19.44
CA ALA A 189 6.81 -6.61 -19.22
C ALA A 189 7.89 -6.52 -18.15
N THR A 190 8.84 -5.62 -18.36
CA THR A 190 9.92 -5.30 -17.42
C THR A 190 9.85 -3.81 -17.11
N ILE A 191 10.07 -3.44 -15.87
CA ILE A 191 10.27 -2.06 -15.46
C ILE A 191 11.67 -1.87 -14.86
N THR A 192 12.20 -0.67 -15.07
CA THR A 192 13.41 -0.19 -14.39
C THR A 192 13.01 1.01 -13.56
N LEU A 193 13.19 0.90 -12.25
CA LEU A 193 12.90 1.94 -11.27
C LEU A 193 14.17 2.68 -10.91
#